data_c2cd2ba86a34f09c8b0517debb40b21f
#
_entry.id   c2cd2ba86a34f09c8b0517debb40b21f
#
_cell.length_a   1.000
_cell.length_b   1.000
_cell.length_c   1.000
_cell.angle_alpha   90.00
_cell.angle_beta   90.00
_cell.angle_gamma   90.00
#
_symmetry.space_group_name_H-M   'P 1'
#
loop_
_entity.id
_entity.type
_entity.pdbx_description
1 polymer ?
#
loop_
_entity_poly.entity_id
_entity_poly.type
_entity_poly.pdbx_seq_one_letter_code
_entity_poly.pdbx_strand_id
1 'polypeptide(L)'
;MGHFKWVIAAALALPMTHEAGAQTQAQATTPASKATVAWAAKPARLPPYAGPNRLVWRMADVLAAHRDKQNWSQEVFSSRDFVGEWISMAPGVRTKTQFYADDRVFWVVESGQMRVTIEGEEPFIASKHFLVQVPKRLQYSMETVGTEPVLRFQMRPAGEAPDYPLTETPTPVKGVHYIQAAYSGHGEYDKVNVPSIDFDTQIVKGGEKRGVWIRDDHTYVTILRSLSGAPTPPDTVWGHFHANFPEIWLIIEGAQQFLVEGEQLLTVTDGDLINAPTGRWHRAMPYGDGPSTRLAFIPRPDNLHWYQPEQATGSN
;
A
#
# COMPACT_ATOMS: atom_id res chain seq x y z
N MET A 1 43.40 18.72 57.75
CA MET A 1 44.49 17.91 57.18
C MET A 1 43.98 16.45 57.10
N GLY A 2 43.55 16.03 55.94
CA GLY A 2 43.05 14.66 55.73
C GLY A 2 43.40 14.28 54.30
N HIS A 3 44.39 13.38 54.19
CA HIS A 3 44.89 12.87 52.89
C HIS A 3 43.92 11.83 52.35
N PHE A 4 43.35 12.13 51.18
CA PHE A 4 42.58 11.13 50.40
C PHE A 4 43.57 10.40 49.44
N LYS A 5 43.74 9.09 49.66
CA LYS A 5 44.52 8.17 48.79
C LYS A 5 43.64 7.71 47.64
N TRP A 6 44.02 7.96 46.40
CA TRP A 6 43.45 7.39 45.22
C TRP A 6 43.99 5.97 45.00
N VAL A 7 43.11 5.00 44.90
CA VAL A 7 43.41 3.66 44.45
C VAL A 7 43.09 3.58 42.97
N ILE A 8 44.13 3.38 42.14
CA ILE A 8 44.00 3.13 40.70
C ILE A 8 43.77 1.62 40.55
N ALA A 9 42.57 1.25 40.10
CA ALA A 9 42.28 -0.10 39.66
C ALA A 9 42.56 -0.19 38.16
N ALA A 10 43.59 -1.00 37.82
CA ALA A 10 43.91 -1.36 36.44
C ALA A 10 42.87 -2.36 35.93
N ALA A 11 42.08 -1.99 34.95
CA ALA A 11 41.20 -2.91 34.24
C ALA A 11 41.99 -3.62 33.10
N LEU A 12 42.14 -4.91 33.22
CA LEU A 12 42.65 -5.79 32.16
C LEU A 12 41.58 -5.90 31.06
N ALA A 13 41.86 -5.35 29.88
CA ALA A 13 41.06 -5.55 28.69
C ALA A 13 41.38 -6.91 28.05
N LEU A 14 40.44 -7.82 28.08
CA LEU A 14 40.46 -9.05 27.28
C LEU A 14 39.96 -8.74 25.88
N PRO A 15 40.57 -9.23 24.80
CA PRO A 15 40.04 -9.07 23.46
C PRO A 15 38.79 -9.94 23.28
N MET A 16 37.63 -9.32 23.09
CA MET A 16 36.46 -10.03 22.60
C MET A 16 36.62 -10.25 21.09
N THR A 17 36.87 -11.47 20.70
CA THR A 17 36.73 -11.92 19.32
C THR A 17 35.24 -11.93 19.00
N HIS A 18 34.76 -10.98 18.18
CA HIS A 18 33.43 -11.01 17.58
C HIS A 18 33.44 -12.08 16.47
N GLU A 19 33.01 -13.28 16.80
CA GLU A 19 32.50 -14.18 15.77
C GLU A 19 31.20 -13.57 15.21
N ALA A 20 31.28 -13.15 13.95
CA ALA A 20 30.11 -12.76 13.17
C ALA A 20 29.31 -14.04 12.85
N GLY A 21 28.54 -14.49 13.82
CA GLY A 21 27.51 -15.50 13.61
C GLY A 21 26.42 -14.91 12.75
N ALA A 22 26.35 -15.29 11.47
CA ALA A 22 25.21 -15.07 10.62
C ALA A 22 24.02 -15.80 11.25
N GLN A 23 23.28 -15.10 12.10
CA GLN A 23 21.97 -15.55 12.54
C GLN A 23 21.01 -15.42 11.35
N THR A 24 20.90 -16.50 10.58
CA THR A 24 19.73 -16.81 9.79
C THR A 24 18.57 -16.87 10.79
N GLN A 25 17.82 -15.76 10.94
CA GLN A 25 16.56 -15.83 11.65
C GLN A 25 15.67 -16.77 10.83
N ALA A 26 15.61 -18.03 11.27
CA ALA A 26 14.52 -18.91 10.91
C ALA A 26 13.25 -18.15 11.22
N GLN A 27 12.46 -17.78 10.19
CA GLN A 27 11.05 -17.47 10.37
C GLN A 27 10.52 -18.61 11.22
N ALA A 28 9.98 -18.26 12.40
CA ALA A 28 9.26 -19.23 13.21
C ALA A 28 8.13 -19.73 12.31
N THR A 29 8.35 -20.90 11.72
CA THR A 29 7.32 -21.65 11.03
C THR A 29 6.34 -22.04 12.11
N THR A 30 5.26 -21.27 12.25
CA THR A 30 4.04 -21.80 12.82
C THR A 30 3.85 -23.15 12.10
N PRO A 31 3.72 -24.28 12.83
CA PRO A 31 3.52 -25.56 12.19
C PRO A 31 2.39 -25.37 11.17
N ALA A 32 2.70 -25.62 9.89
CA ALA A 32 1.77 -25.42 8.82
C ALA A 32 0.51 -26.19 9.21
N SER A 33 -0.57 -25.50 9.55
CA SER A 33 -1.84 -26.15 9.81
C SER A 33 -2.15 -26.92 8.55
N LYS A 34 -2.33 -28.24 8.68
CA LYS A 34 -2.57 -29.12 7.54
C LYS A 34 -3.65 -28.49 6.67
N ALA A 35 -3.30 -28.08 5.46
CA ALA A 35 -4.23 -27.38 4.60
C ALA A 35 -5.45 -28.25 4.35
N THR A 36 -6.63 -27.67 4.45
CA THR A 36 -7.88 -28.38 4.19
C THR A 36 -8.28 -28.12 2.73
N VAL A 37 -8.42 -29.18 1.97
CA VAL A 37 -8.94 -29.10 0.59
C VAL A 37 -10.46 -29.12 0.65
N ALA A 38 -11.09 -28.18 -0.07
CA ALA A 38 -12.54 -28.02 -0.13
C ALA A 38 -12.97 -27.61 -1.54
N TRP A 39 -14.27 -27.70 -1.81
CA TRP A 39 -14.86 -27.14 -3.02
C TRP A 39 -15.00 -25.62 -2.85
N ALA A 40 -14.18 -24.86 -3.58
CA ALA A 40 -14.25 -23.40 -3.59
C ALA A 40 -15.25 -22.92 -4.65
N ALA A 41 -16.09 -21.97 -4.29
CA ALA A 41 -16.97 -21.29 -5.24
C ALA A 41 -16.13 -20.38 -6.15
N LYS A 42 -16.21 -20.62 -7.44
CA LYS A 42 -15.55 -19.81 -8.46
C LYS A 42 -16.57 -19.43 -9.54
N PRO A 43 -16.52 -18.22 -10.12
CA PRO A 43 -17.41 -17.85 -11.21
C PRO A 43 -17.32 -18.85 -12.37
N ALA A 44 -18.47 -19.28 -12.90
CA ALA A 44 -18.52 -20.21 -14.04
C ALA A 44 -17.93 -19.61 -15.33
N ARG A 45 -17.87 -18.27 -15.39
CA ARG A 45 -17.19 -17.49 -16.43
C ARG A 45 -16.37 -16.41 -15.78
N LEU A 46 -15.17 -16.18 -16.30
CA LEU A 46 -14.32 -15.11 -15.81
C LEU A 46 -14.99 -13.74 -16.03
N PRO A 47 -15.06 -12.89 -15.00
CA PRO A 47 -15.59 -11.53 -15.15
C PRO A 47 -14.80 -10.77 -16.22
N PRO A 48 -15.46 -10.08 -17.16
CA PRO A 48 -14.75 -9.24 -18.12
C PRO A 48 -14.13 -8.01 -17.42
N TYR A 49 -13.05 -7.50 -17.98
CA TYR A 49 -12.55 -6.17 -17.61
C TYR A 49 -13.51 -5.11 -18.15
N ALA A 50 -13.95 -4.18 -17.32
CA ALA A 50 -14.91 -3.15 -17.68
C ALA A 50 -14.68 -1.85 -16.91
N GLY A 51 -15.02 -0.73 -17.54
CA GLY A 51 -14.91 0.60 -16.94
C GLY A 51 -13.45 0.92 -16.53
N PRO A 52 -13.25 1.41 -15.29
CA PRO A 52 -11.90 1.69 -14.80
C PRO A 52 -11.11 0.42 -14.48
N ASN A 53 -11.78 -0.72 -14.28
CA ASN A 53 -11.18 -1.99 -13.89
C ASN A 53 -10.55 -2.71 -15.09
N ARG A 54 -9.43 -2.17 -15.60
CA ARG A 54 -8.61 -2.80 -16.64
C ARG A 54 -7.64 -3.80 -16.02
N LEU A 55 -7.14 -4.75 -16.81
CA LEU A 55 -6.08 -5.66 -16.39
C LEU A 55 -4.86 -4.87 -15.90
N VAL A 56 -4.45 -3.87 -16.67
CA VAL A 56 -3.32 -2.99 -16.36
C VAL A 56 -3.62 -1.55 -16.73
N TRP A 57 -3.21 -0.66 -15.87
CA TRP A 57 -3.04 0.75 -16.17
C TRP A 57 -1.54 1.06 -16.19
N ARG A 58 -1.05 1.43 -17.36
CA ARG A 58 0.33 1.90 -17.51
C ARG A 58 0.41 3.34 -17.07
N MET A 59 1.34 3.65 -16.17
CA MET A 59 1.59 5.04 -15.76
C MET A 59 1.87 5.95 -16.96
N ALA A 60 2.65 5.48 -17.91
CA ALA A 60 2.96 6.23 -19.13
C ALA A 60 1.70 6.63 -19.91
N ASP A 61 0.70 5.75 -20.00
CA ASP A 61 -0.55 6.03 -20.70
C ASP A 61 -1.41 7.05 -19.94
N VAL A 62 -1.46 6.93 -18.60
CA VAL A 62 -2.16 7.88 -17.74
C VAL A 62 -1.57 9.27 -17.88
N LEU A 63 -0.24 9.40 -17.83
CA LEU A 63 0.45 10.68 -18.02
C LEU A 63 0.25 11.24 -19.40
N ALA A 64 0.31 10.40 -20.45
CA ALA A 64 0.07 10.83 -21.82
C ALA A 64 -1.34 11.38 -22.05
N ALA A 65 -2.36 10.79 -21.40
CA ALA A 65 -3.75 11.25 -21.48
C ALA A 65 -3.99 12.62 -20.81
N HIS A 66 -3.09 13.04 -19.94
CA HIS A 66 -3.20 14.28 -19.17
C HIS A 66 -2.01 15.24 -19.36
N ARG A 67 -1.22 15.07 -20.44
CA ARG A 67 0.05 15.78 -20.70
C ARG A 67 0.00 17.30 -20.49
N ASP A 68 -1.12 17.93 -20.89
CA ASP A 68 -1.27 19.39 -20.86
C ASP A 68 -2.06 19.88 -19.64
N LYS A 69 -2.26 19.02 -18.62
CA LYS A 69 -3.06 19.34 -17.43
C LYS A 69 -2.22 19.18 -16.19
N GLN A 70 -2.27 20.17 -15.31
CA GLN A 70 -1.62 20.11 -14.00
C GLN A 70 -2.57 19.65 -12.88
N ASN A 71 -3.89 19.89 -13.04
CA ASN A 71 -4.93 19.45 -12.13
C ASN A 71 -5.86 18.47 -12.83
N TRP A 72 -5.83 17.22 -12.43
CA TRP A 72 -6.71 16.18 -12.98
C TRP A 72 -6.83 15.00 -12.01
N SER A 73 -7.88 14.23 -12.18
CA SER A 73 -8.03 12.91 -11.59
C SER A 73 -8.42 11.90 -12.66
N GLN A 74 -7.97 10.67 -12.48
CA GLN A 74 -8.29 9.53 -13.34
C GLN A 74 -8.61 8.33 -12.46
N GLU A 75 -9.89 7.94 -12.44
CA GLU A 75 -10.30 6.69 -11.82
C GLU A 75 -9.71 5.52 -12.60
N VAL A 76 -9.01 4.63 -11.91
CA VAL A 76 -8.31 3.47 -12.47
C VAL A 76 -8.78 2.16 -11.85
N PHE A 77 -9.55 2.23 -10.79
CA PHE A 77 -10.14 1.09 -10.13
C PHE A 77 -11.43 1.48 -9.39
N SER A 78 -12.41 0.58 -9.40
CA SER A 78 -13.63 0.73 -8.61
C SER A 78 -14.17 -0.64 -8.21
N SER A 79 -14.44 -0.79 -6.93
CA SER A 79 -15.07 -1.98 -6.36
C SER A 79 -16.22 -1.58 -5.43
N ARG A 80 -16.78 -2.56 -4.75
CA ARG A 80 -17.75 -2.29 -3.69
C ARG A 80 -17.13 -1.55 -2.49
N ASP A 81 -15.83 -1.80 -2.22
CA ASP A 81 -15.16 -1.34 -1.01
C ASP A 81 -14.31 -0.08 -1.27
N PHE A 82 -13.67 0.02 -2.45
CA PHE A 82 -12.72 1.08 -2.76
C PHE A 82 -12.90 1.67 -4.15
N VAL A 83 -12.48 2.94 -4.27
CA VAL A 83 -12.19 3.62 -5.53
C VAL A 83 -10.71 4.01 -5.54
N GLY A 84 -9.99 3.62 -6.59
CA GLY A 84 -8.59 3.97 -6.82
C GLY A 84 -8.45 5.00 -7.93
N GLU A 85 -7.68 6.05 -7.66
CA GLU A 85 -7.54 7.20 -8.55
C GLU A 85 -6.08 7.67 -8.63
N TRP A 86 -5.63 8.02 -9.82
CA TRP A 86 -4.49 8.91 -9.98
C TRP A 86 -4.96 10.34 -9.89
N ILE A 87 -4.29 11.15 -9.07
CA ILE A 87 -4.64 12.56 -8.84
C ILE A 87 -3.39 13.42 -8.97
N SER A 88 -3.46 14.42 -9.87
CA SER A 88 -2.46 15.47 -9.99
C SER A 88 -2.98 16.77 -9.42
N MET A 89 -2.15 17.45 -8.64
CA MET A 89 -2.42 18.77 -8.07
C MET A 89 -1.31 19.75 -8.49
N ALA A 90 -1.70 20.86 -9.13
CA ALA A 90 -0.78 21.90 -9.55
C ALA A 90 -0.04 22.56 -8.36
N PRO A 91 1.09 23.24 -8.59
CA PRO A 91 1.79 24.00 -7.57
C PRO A 91 0.86 24.97 -6.81
N GLY A 92 0.98 25.01 -5.50
CA GLY A 92 0.20 25.91 -4.63
C GLY A 92 -1.28 25.51 -4.47
N VAL A 93 -1.74 24.44 -5.08
CA VAL A 93 -3.10 23.94 -4.86
C VAL A 93 -3.18 23.27 -3.50
N ARG A 94 -4.24 23.62 -2.75
CA ARG A 94 -4.59 23.04 -1.46
C ARG A 94 -5.97 22.40 -1.51
N THR A 95 -6.11 21.23 -0.89
CA THR A 95 -7.44 20.66 -0.65
C THR A 95 -8.12 21.39 0.51
N LYS A 96 -9.44 21.34 0.56
CA LYS A 96 -10.17 21.66 1.78
C LYS A 96 -9.81 20.67 2.88
N THR A 97 -9.96 21.08 4.13
CA THR A 97 -9.94 20.16 5.26
C THR A 97 -11.19 19.28 5.15
N GLN A 98 -10.99 17.96 5.18
CA GLN A 98 -12.02 16.97 4.97
C GLN A 98 -11.71 15.68 5.72
N PHE A 99 -12.68 14.75 5.77
CA PHE A 99 -12.51 13.41 6.33
C PHE A 99 -13.48 12.43 5.66
N TYR A 100 -13.31 11.13 5.88
CA TYR A 100 -14.29 10.10 5.55
C TYR A 100 -14.90 9.53 6.82
N ALA A 101 -16.23 9.28 6.80
CA ALA A 101 -16.98 8.94 8.00
C ALA A 101 -16.74 7.50 8.49
N ASP A 102 -16.71 6.53 7.58
CA ASP A 102 -16.81 5.12 7.94
C ASP A 102 -15.56 4.32 7.62
N ASP A 103 -14.70 4.83 6.74
CA ASP A 103 -13.48 4.15 6.34
C ASP A 103 -12.30 5.10 6.21
N ARG A 104 -11.10 4.54 6.01
CA ARG A 104 -9.87 5.31 5.83
C ARG A 104 -9.66 5.72 4.37
N VAL A 105 -8.89 6.77 4.19
CA VAL A 105 -8.29 7.13 2.92
C VAL A 105 -6.77 6.97 3.00
N PHE A 106 -6.14 6.56 1.91
CA PHE A 106 -4.70 6.41 1.86
C PHE A 106 -4.16 6.67 0.46
N TRP A 107 -2.90 7.04 0.36
CA TRP A 107 -2.27 7.35 -0.92
C TRP A 107 -0.76 7.11 -0.92
N VAL A 108 -0.23 6.96 -2.12
CA VAL A 108 1.20 6.90 -2.41
C VAL A 108 1.56 8.09 -3.26
N VAL A 109 2.57 8.84 -2.87
CA VAL A 109 3.09 9.94 -3.69
C VAL A 109 4.03 9.38 -4.76
N GLU A 110 3.75 9.68 -6.02
CA GLU A 110 4.56 9.25 -7.17
C GLU A 110 5.57 10.29 -7.59
N SER A 111 5.20 11.56 -7.53
CA SER A 111 6.11 12.67 -7.86
C SER A 111 5.68 13.97 -7.22
N GLY A 112 6.59 14.94 -7.17
CA GLY A 112 6.38 16.23 -6.52
C GLY A 112 6.47 16.13 -5.00
N GLN A 113 6.02 17.19 -4.33
CA GLN A 113 6.03 17.32 -2.87
C GLN A 113 4.73 17.91 -2.37
N MET A 114 4.18 17.36 -1.31
CA MET A 114 2.99 17.88 -0.66
C MET A 114 3.18 18.02 0.84
N ARG A 115 2.65 19.10 1.38
CA ARG A 115 2.45 19.23 2.82
C ARG A 115 1.16 18.49 3.18
N VAL A 116 1.26 17.60 4.13
CA VAL A 116 0.12 16.87 4.69
C VAL A 116 -0.13 17.38 6.09
N THR A 117 -1.36 17.75 6.39
CA THR A 117 -1.83 18.12 7.73
C THR A 117 -2.92 17.13 8.12
N ILE A 118 -2.74 16.43 9.23
CA ILE A 118 -3.71 15.48 9.79
C ILE A 118 -3.98 15.89 11.23
N GLU A 119 -5.24 15.84 11.63
CA GLU A 119 -5.66 16.14 13.00
C GLU A 119 -4.90 15.26 14.01
N GLY A 120 -4.30 15.91 15.01
CA GLY A 120 -3.51 15.23 16.04
C GLY A 120 -2.06 14.90 15.67
N GLU A 121 -1.65 15.14 14.42
CA GLU A 121 -0.28 14.88 13.96
C GLU A 121 0.45 16.18 13.60
N GLU A 122 1.77 16.19 13.75
CA GLU A 122 2.59 17.30 13.24
C GLU A 122 2.57 17.30 11.71
N PRO A 123 2.35 18.44 11.06
CA PRO A 123 2.40 18.55 9.61
C PRO A 123 3.75 18.09 9.04
N PHE A 124 3.72 17.30 7.98
CA PHE A 124 4.93 16.80 7.33
C PHE A 124 4.91 17.01 5.81
N ILE A 125 6.09 16.89 5.19
CA ILE A 125 6.24 16.91 3.74
C ILE A 125 6.35 15.48 3.23
N ALA A 126 5.41 15.09 2.39
CA ALA A 126 5.44 13.83 1.66
C ALA A 126 5.98 14.06 0.25
N SER A 127 6.97 13.27 -0.15
CA SER A 127 7.56 13.25 -1.48
C SER A 127 7.40 11.88 -2.13
N LYS A 128 8.04 11.64 -3.28
CA LYS A 128 7.99 10.35 -3.97
C LYS A 128 8.19 9.18 -3.00
N HIS A 129 7.37 8.15 -3.15
CA HIS A 129 7.32 6.92 -2.36
C HIS A 129 6.91 7.09 -0.88
N PHE A 130 6.40 8.28 -0.49
CA PHE A 130 5.69 8.36 0.79
C PHE A 130 4.35 7.64 0.70
N LEU A 131 4.14 6.73 1.64
CA LEU A 131 2.89 6.03 1.88
C LEU A 131 2.19 6.77 3.02
N VAL A 132 1.02 7.33 2.77
CA VAL A 132 0.26 8.13 3.77
C VAL A 132 -1.13 7.56 3.93
N GLN A 133 -1.63 7.49 5.15
CA GLN A 133 -2.99 7.04 5.43
C GLN A 133 -3.63 7.86 6.54
N VAL A 134 -4.94 8.06 6.44
CA VAL A 134 -5.75 8.78 7.41
C VAL A 134 -6.90 7.89 7.84
N PRO A 135 -7.01 7.53 9.13
CA PRO A 135 -8.13 6.79 9.68
C PRO A 135 -9.46 7.54 9.51
N LYS A 136 -10.57 6.81 9.59
CA LYS A 136 -11.91 7.40 9.56
C LYS A 136 -12.07 8.51 10.58
N ARG A 137 -12.78 9.57 10.18
CA ARG A 137 -13.16 10.71 11.03
C ARG A 137 -12.00 11.58 11.54
N LEU A 138 -10.76 11.36 11.08
CA LEU A 138 -9.67 12.32 11.29
C LEU A 138 -9.65 13.33 10.14
N GLN A 139 -9.65 14.61 10.50
CA GLN A 139 -9.60 15.69 9.54
C GLN A 139 -8.21 15.79 8.91
N TYR A 140 -8.15 16.00 7.61
CA TYR A 140 -6.89 16.18 6.90
C TYR A 140 -7.01 17.19 5.76
N SER A 141 -5.88 17.76 5.40
CA SER A 141 -5.72 18.56 4.18
C SER A 141 -4.35 18.33 3.58
N MET A 142 -4.24 18.63 2.30
CA MET A 142 -3.01 18.50 1.51
C MET A 142 -2.76 19.79 0.74
N GLU A 143 -1.50 20.16 0.60
CA GLU A 143 -1.06 21.33 -0.16
C GLU A 143 0.15 20.96 -1.00
N THR A 144 0.10 21.20 -2.31
CA THR A 144 1.27 21.03 -3.18
C THR A 144 2.31 22.09 -2.83
N VAL A 145 3.54 21.67 -2.52
CA VAL A 145 4.66 22.56 -2.24
C VAL A 145 5.72 22.47 -3.33
N GLY A 146 6.47 23.56 -3.51
CA GLY A 146 7.44 23.65 -4.60
C GLY A 146 6.83 24.12 -5.92
N THR A 147 7.53 23.87 -7.02
CA THR A 147 7.20 24.39 -8.37
C THR A 147 6.59 23.32 -9.30
N GLU A 148 6.63 22.07 -8.89
CA GLU A 148 6.14 20.95 -9.70
C GLU A 148 4.79 20.44 -9.17
N PRO A 149 3.92 19.95 -10.05
CA PRO A 149 2.70 19.28 -9.64
C PRO A 149 3.00 18.03 -8.78
N VAL A 150 2.12 17.73 -7.83
CA VAL A 150 2.14 16.47 -7.11
C VAL A 150 1.27 15.46 -7.84
N LEU A 151 1.81 14.29 -8.11
CA LEU A 151 1.07 13.12 -8.56
C LEU A 151 1.01 12.08 -7.44
N ARG A 152 -0.20 11.58 -7.14
CA ARG A 152 -0.39 10.51 -6.16
C ARG A 152 -1.41 9.49 -6.66
N PHE A 153 -1.21 8.24 -6.28
CA PHE A 153 -2.25 7.22 -6.32
C PHE A 153 -3.02 7.23 -5.00
N GLN A 154 -4.32 7.41 -5.05
CA GLN A 154 -5.18 7.48 -3.87
C GLN A 154 -6.22 6.37 -3.89
N MET A 155 -6.42 5.71 -2.76
CA MET A 155 -7.55 4.82 -2.49
C MET A 155 -8.47 5.48 -1.47
N ARG A 156 -9.74 5.55 -1.79
CA ARG A 156 -10.80 6.08 -0.91
C ARG A 156 -11.95 5.10 -0.80
N PRO A 157 -12.80 5.23 0.23
CA PRO A 157 -14.01 4.42 0.37
C PRO A 157 -14.93 4.58 -0.85
N ALA A 158 -15.50 3.47 -1.31
CA ALA A 158 -16.49 3.49 -2.38
C ALA A 158 -17.85 3.93 -1.84
N GLY A 159 -18.56 4.72 -2.64
CA GLY A 159 -19.92 5.19 -2.28
C GLY A 159 -19.95 6.32 -1.25
N GLU A 160 -18.81 6.73 -0.70
CA GLU A 160 -18.70 7.85 0.23
C GLU A 160 -18.24 9.13 -0.47
N ALA A 161 -18.86 10.25 -0.13
CA ALA A 161 -18.33 11.57 -0.40
C ALA A 161 -17.53 12.03 0.84
N PRO A 162 -16.50 12.87 0.66
CA PRO A 162 -15.80 13.42 1.82
C PRO A 162 -16.72 14.34 2.64
N ASP A 163 -16.64 14.24 3.94
CA ASP A 163 -17.26 15.15 4.90
C ASP A 163 -16.32 16.32 5.24
N TYR A 164 -16.88 17.40 5.76
CA TYR A 164 -16.15 18.63 6.03
C TYR A 164 -16.46 19.18 7.43
N PRO A 165 -15.47 19.73 8.14
CA PRO A 165 -15.75 20.50 9.36
C PRO A 165 -16.56 21.75 9.03
N LEU A 166 -17.28 22.27 10.00
CA LEU A 166 -18.11 23.48 9.80
C LEU A 166 -17.33 24.73 9.41
N THR A 167 -16.02 24.71 9.55
CA THR A 167 -15.12 25.77 9.09
C THR A 167 -14.88 25.78 7.58
N GLU A 168 -15.29 24.71 6.90
CA GLU A 168 -15.16 24.55 5.45
C GLU A 168 -16.54 24.61 4.79
N THR A 169 -16.58 25.13 3.56
CA THR A 169 -17.75 24.95 2.70
C THR A 169 -17.59 23.66 1.91
N PRO A 170 -18.51 22.69 1.99
CA PRO A 170 -18.41 21.45 1.24
C PRO A 170 -18.24 21.68 -0.27
N THR A 171 -17.40 20.84 -0.90
CA THR A 171 -17.35 20.78 -2.36
C THR A 171 -18.58 20.04 -2.86
N PRO A 172 -19.38 20.64 -3.76
CA PRO A 172 -20.58 19.96 -4.27
C PRO A 172 -20.25 18.63 -4.94
N VAL A 173 -20.96 17.58 -4.54
CA VAL A 173 -20.88 16.25 -5.16
C VAL A 173 -22.27 15.92 -5.71
N LYS A 174 -22.30 15.43 -6.97
CA LYS A 174 -23.57 15.08 -7.61
C LYS A 174 -24.33 14.03 -6.79
N GLY A 175 -25.57 14.34 -6.45
CA GLY A 175 -26.43 13.43 -5.67
C GLY A 175 -26.21 13.49 -4.16
N VAL A 176 -25.30 14.31 -3.66
CA VAL A 176 -25.04 14.50 -2.23
C VAL A 176 -25.64 15.85 -1.78
N HIS A 177 -26.36 15.82 -0.65
CA HIS A 177 -26.85 17.00 0.04
C HIS A 177 -26.18 17.08 1.42
N TYR A 178 -25.35 18.10 1.63
CA TYR A 178 -24.66 18.30 2.91
C TYR A 178 -25.57 18.97 3.93
N ILE A 179 -25.68 18.39 5.11
CA ILE A 179 -26.41 18.90 6.27
C ILE A 179 -25.46 19.04 7.45
N GLN A 180 -25.79 19.89 8.40
CA GLN A 180 -25.06 19.94 9.66
C GLN A 180 -25.50 18.76 10.54
N ALA A 181 -24.53 17.94 10.93
CA ALA A 181 -24.74 16.77 11.77
C ALA A 181 -23.61 16.64 12.79
N ALA A 182 -23.87 15.97 13.90
CA ALA A 182 -22.87 15.65 14.90
C ALA A 182 -22.42 14.19 14.76
N TYR A 183 -21.14 13.94 14.99
CA TYR A 183 -20.57 12.60 15.07
C TYR A 183 -19.73 12.44 16.33
N SER A 184 -19.37 11.19 16.68
CA SER A 184 -18.50 10.87 17.80
C SER A 184 -17.51 9.78 17.45
N GLY A 185 -16.37 9.79 18.16
CA GLY A 185 -15.27 8.86 17.92
C GLY A 185 -14.54 9.12 16.62
N HIS A 186 -13.36 8.55 16.49
CA HIS A 186 -12.53 8.56 15.30
C HIS A 186 -11.68 7.29 15.27
N GLY A 187 -11.11 6.97 14.13
CA GLY A 187 -10.07 5.94 14.04
C GLY A 187 -8.78 6.43 14.67
N GLU A 188 -7.91 5.50 14.98
CA GLU A 188 -6.65 5.77 15.65
C GLU A 188 -5.47 5.20 14.85
N TYR A 189 -4.30 5.78 15.07
CA TYR A 189 -3.03 5.18 14.65
C TYR A 189 -2.56 4.17 15.69
N ASP A 190 -1.81 3.18 15.23
CA ASP A 190 -1.22 2.14 16.05
C ASP A 190 0.18 1.76 15.55
N LYS A 191 0.75 0.67 16.01
CA LYS A 191 2.10 0.22 15.59
C LYS A 191 2.17 -0.22 14.13
N VAL A 192 1.05 -0.62 13.53
CA VAL A 192 0.94 -1.00 12.11
C VAL A 192 0.47 0.18 11.29
N ASN A 193 -0.65 0.75 11.68
CA ASN A 193 -1.31 1.86 10.99
C ASN A 193 -0.69 3.18 11.42
N VAL A 194 0.48 3.52 10.90
CA VAL A 194 1.17 4.79 11.16
C VAL A 194 0.75 5.88 10.17
N PRO A 195 0.84 7.18 10.52
CA PRO A 195 0.42 8.27 9.63
C PRO A 195 1.13 8.26 8.27
N SER A 196 2.43 7.96 8.27
CA SER A 196 3.23 7.92 7.05
C SER A 196 4.40 6.96 7.15
N ILE A 197 4.86 6.49 5.98
CA ILE A 197 6.08 5.73 5.80
C ILE A 197 6.85 6.40 4.66
N ASP A 198 8.05 6.88 4.92
CA ASP A 198 9.03 7.22 3.89
C ASP A 198 9.69 5.92 3.43
N PHE A 199 9.17 5.32 2.36
CA PHE A 199 9.63 4.03 1.87
C PHE A 199 11.13 4.04 1.53
N ASP A 200 11.62 5.07 0.86
CA ASP A 200 13.00 5.15 0.44
C ASP A 200 13.97 5.30 1.61
N THR A 201 13.59 6.10 2.60
CA THR A 201 14.44 6.35 3.76
C THR A 201 14.35 5.23 4.80
N GLN A 202 13.17 4.78 5.15
CA GLN A 202 12.95 3.82 6.22
C GLN A 202 13.19 2.38 5.75
N ILE A 203 12.65 2.00 4.60
CA ILE A 203 12.68 0.61 4.11
C ILE A 203 13.91 0.36 3.23
N VAL A 204 14.15 1.20 2.22
CA VAL A 204 15.24 0.94 1.28
C VAL A 204 16.60 1.24 1.92
N LYS A 205 16.81 2.43 2.48
CA LYS A 205 18.09 2.86 3.07
C LYS A 205 18.24 2.37 4.51
N GLY A 206 17.17 2.49 5.31
CA GLY A 206 17.18 2.13 6.73
C GLY A 206 17.08 0.62 7.01
N GLY A 207 16.69 -0.18 6.02
CA GLY A 207 16.55 -1.62 6.14
C GLY A 207 15.39 -2.07 7.03
N GLU A 208 14.43 -1.19 7.30
CA GLU A 208 13.23 -1.52 8.08
C GLU A 208 12.46 -2.64 7.36
N LYS A 209 12.19 -3.73 8.07
CA LYS A 209 11.39 -4.84 7.55
C LYS A 209 9.93 -4.61 7.89
N ARG A 210 9.17 -4.13 6.93
CA ARG A 210 7.74 -3.88 7.08
C ARG A 210 6.98 -4.64 5.99
N GLY A 211 6.19 -5.63 6.38
CA GLY A 211 5.38 -6.43 5.45
C GLY A 211 3.94 -5.93 5.32
N VAL A 212 3.48 -5.07 6.22
CA VAL A 212 2.12 -4.54 6.25
C VAL A 212 2.20 -3.03 6.41
N TRP A 213 1.44 -2.32 5.58
CA TRP A 213 1.26 -0.88 5.70
C TRP A 213 -0.03 -0.52 6.44
N ILE A 214 -1.14 -1.16 6.06
CA ILE A 214 -2.47 -0.92 6.65
C ILE A 214 -3.08 -2.26 7.06
N ARG A 215 -3.70 -2.29 8.24
CA ARG A 215 -4.46 -3.44 8.71
C ARG A 215 -5.58 -3.00 9.64
N ASP A 216 -6.81 -3.12 9.17
CA ASP A 216 -8.02 -2.97 9.98
C ASP A 216 -9.14 -3.89 9.45
N ASP A 217 -10.36 -3.68 9.91
CA ASP A 217 -11.51 -4.53 9.55
C ASP A 217 -11.94 -4.38 8.09
N HIS A 218 -11.57 -3.29 7.43
CA HIS A 218 -12.02 -2.92 6.10
C HIS A 218 -10.90 -2.85 5.05
N THR A 219 -9.66 -2.70 5.49
CA THR A 219 -8.51 -2.46 4.60
C THR A 219 -7.30 -3.27 5.03
N TYR A 220 -6.70 -3.96 4.07
CA TYR A 220 -5.42 -4.61 4.26
C TYR A 220 -4.49 -4.30 3.08
N VAL A 221 -3.35 -3.68 3.39
CA VAL A 221 -2.34 -3.34 2.40
C VAL A 221 -1.00 -3.90 2.82
N THR A 222 -0.41 -4.72 1.97
CA THR A 222 0.92 -5.32 2.19
C THR A 222 1.98 -4.64 1.33
N ILE A 223 3.20 -4.58 1.87
CA ILE A 223 4.41 -4.17 1.18
C ILE A 223 5.21 -5.44 0.88
N LEU A 224 5.28 -5.82 -0.38
CA LEU A 224 5.93 -7.05 -0.82
C LEU A 224 7.19 -6.70 -1.61
N ARG A 225 8.34 -6.69 -0.92
CA ARG A 225 9.65 -6.33 -1.48
C ARG A 225 10.53 -7.55 -1.68
N SER A 226 11.06 -7.74 -2.89
CA SER A 226 12.12 -8.69 -3.22
C SER A 226 13.44 -7.94 -3.43
N LEU A 227 14.53 -8.47 -2.90
CA LEU A 227 15.84 -7.84 -3.03
C LEU A 227 16.63 -8.36 -4.23
N SER A 228 16.29 -9.53 -4.74
CA SER A 228 17.11 -10.20 -5.75
C SER A 228 16.59 -10.07 -7.16
N GLY A 229 15.43 -9.51 -7.41
CA GLY A 229 14.87 -9.40 -8.77
C GLY A 229 14.85 -10.69 -9.61
N ALA A 230 15.47 -11.75 -9.13
CA ALA A 230 15.49 -13.01 -9.83
C ALA A 230 14.07 -13.55 -10.01
N PRO A 231 13.68 -13.95 -11.23
CA PRO A 231 12.37 -14.53 -11.46
C PRO A 231 12.18 -15.75 -10.55
N THR A 232 11.04 -15.81 -9.88
CA THR A 232 10.66 -17.03 -9.19
C THR A 232 10.33 -18.07 -10.26
N PRO A 233 10.89 -19.27 -10.22
CA PRO A 233 10.56 -20.30 -11.19
C PRO A 233 9.05 -20.54 -11.25
N PRO A 234 8.47 -20.77 -12.43
CA PRO A 234 7.02 -20.97 -12.58
C PRO A 234 6.44 -22.08 -11.71
N ASP A 235 7.22 -23.11 -11.46
CA ASP A 235 6.89 -24.30 -10.69
C ASP A 235 6.98 -24.13 -9.17
N THR A 236 7.55 -23.03 -8.68
CA THR A 236 7.65 -22.73 -7.23
C THR A 236 6.64 -21.68 -6.74
N VAL A 237 5.96 -20.98 -7.64
CA VAL A 237 4.93 -19.98 -7.32
C VAL A 237 3.66 -20.31 -8.07
N TRP A 238 2.73 -20.93 -7.38
CA TRP A 238 1.50 -21.44 -8.01
C TRP A 238 0.41 -20.38 -8.15
N GLY A 239 0.42 -19.36 -7.28
CA GLY A 239 -0.64 -18.36 -7.25
C GLY A 239 -1.89 -18.81 -6.50
N HIS A 240 -2.89 -17.96 -6.52
CA HIS A 240 -4.16 -18.17 -5.81
C HIS A 240 -5.29 -17.36 -6.47
N PHE A 241 -6.52 -17.50 -5.96
CA PHE A 241 -7.62 -16.61 -6.28
C PHE A 241 -8.44 -16.26 -5.03
N HIS A 242 -9.20 -15.18 -5.13
CA HIS A 242 -10.14 -14.73 -4.12
C HIS A 242 -11.57 -14.91 -4.63
N ALA A 243 -12.43 -15.54 -3.84
CA ALA A 243 -13.80 -15.82 -4.26
C ALA A 243 -14.74 -14.61 -4.19
N ASN A 244 -14.43 -13.60 -3.35
CA ASN A 244 -15.39 -12.56 -2.99
C ASN A 244 -14.91 -11.13 -3.25
N PHE A 245 -13.65 -10.93 -3.66
CA PHE A 245 -13.09 -9.59 -3.89
C PHE A 245 -12.00 -9.64 -4.97
N PRO A 246 -11.73 -8.52 -5.64
CA PRO A 246 -10.58 -8.33 -6.50
C PRO A 246 -9.32 -8.06 -5.69
N GLU A 247 -8.16 -8.36 -6.23
CA GLU A 247 -6.88 -7.88 -5.69
C GLU A 247 -6.23 -6.93 -6.68
N ILE A 248 -5.61 -5.87 -6.13
CA ILE A 248 -4.97 -4.83 -6.91
C ILE A 248 -3.54 -4.67 -6.43
N TRP A 249 -2.63 -4.37 -7.36
CA TRP A 249 -1.24 -4.08 -7.04
C TRP A 249 -0.79 -2.78 -7.69
N LEU A 250 -0.08 -1.97 -6.93
CA LEU A 250 0.70 -0.83 -7.41
C LEU A 250 2.18 -1.20 -7.30
N ILE A 251 2.92 -1.05 -8.38
CA ILE A 251 4.38 -1.20 -8.37
C ILE A 251 5.00 0.12 -7.94
N ILE A 252 5.89 0.09 -6.95
CA ILE A 252 6.57 1.28 -6.42
C ILE A 252 8.10 1.19 -6.48
N GLU A 253 8.65 0.07 -6.95
CA GLU A 253 10.09 -0.12 -7.15
C GLU A 253 10.33 -1.26 -8.14
N GLY A 254 11.15 -1.03 -9.16
CA GLY A 254 11.63 -2.05 -10.07
C GLY A 254 10.58 -2.61 -11.02
N ALA A 255 10.70 -3.90 -11.34
CA ALA A 255 9.81 -4.58 -12.27
C ALA A 255 9.26 -5.89 -11.70
N GLN A 256 8.06 -6.24 -12.12
CA GLN A 256 7.41 -7.50 -11.77
C GLN A 256 6.71 -8.12 -12.97
N GLN A 257 6.51 -9.43 -12.91
CA GLN A 257 5.67 -10.16 -13.85
C GLN A 257 4.41 -10.65 -13.16
N PHE A 258 3.30 -10.51 -13.85
CA PHE A 258 2.00 -10.99 -13.40
C PHE A 258 1.41 -11.97 -14.40
N LEU A 259 0.91 -13.07 -13.88
CA LEU A 259 0.07 -13.99 -14.62
C LEU A 259 -1.32 -13.95 -14.01
N VAL A 260 -2.32 -13.59 -14.80
CA VAL A 260 -3.73 -13.54 -14.40
C VAL A 260 -4.51 -14.48 -15.32
N GLU A 261 -5.41 -15.28 -14.76
CA GLU A 261 -6.17 -16.29 -15.50
C GLU A 261 -6.91 -15.69 -16.71
N GLY A 262 -6.71 -16.32 -17.87
CA GLY A 262 -7.27 -15.88 -19.14
C GLY A 262 -6.48 -14.79 -19.85
N GLU A 263 -5.36 -14.35 -19.26
CA GLU A 263 -4.52 -13.27 -19.82
C GLU A 263 -3.10 -13.78 -20.13
N GLN A 264 -2.37 -13.03 -20.94
CA GLN A 264 -0.96 -13.30 -21.18
C GLN A 264 -0.09 -12.80 -20.03
N LEU A 265 1.11 -13.35 -19.91
CA LEU A 265 2.09 -12.87 -18.94
C LEU A 265 2.40 -11.39 -19.18
N LEU A 266 2.27 -10.58 -18.14
CA LEU A 266 2.53 -9.14 -18.16
C LEU A 266 3.84 -8.82 -17.44
N THR A 267 4.65 -7.95 -18.01
CA THR A 267 5.72 -7.25 -17.29
C THR A 267 5.28 -5.83 -16.98
N VAL A 268 5.43 -5.40 -15.74
CA VAL A 268 5.02 -4.10 -15.21
C VAL A 268 6.14 -3.47 -14.41
N THR A 269 6.13 -2.14 -14.32
CA THR A 269 7.18 -1.34 -13.69
C THR A 269 6.60 -0.29 -12.76
N ASP A 270 7.47 0.49 -12.11
CA ASP A 270 7.12 1.57 -11.20
C ASP A 270 5.97 2.45 -11.75
N GLY A 271 4.96 2.69 -10.92
CA GLY A 271 3.73 3.41 -11.22
C GLY A 271 2.64 2.60 -11.93
N ASP A 272 2.92 1.41 -12.46
CA ASP A 272 1.90 0.58 -13.10
C ASP A 272 0.95 -0.04 -12.05
N LEU A 273 -0.34 -0.08 -12.38
CA LEU A 273 -1.38 -0.70 -11.56
C LEU A 273 -1.93 -1.94 -12.26
N ILE A 274 -2.05 -3.04 -11.53
CA ILE A 274 -2.59 -4.32 -12.00
C ILE A 274 -3.85 -4.65 -11.20
N ASN A 275 -4.84 -5.23 -11.88
CA ASN A 275 -6.09 -5.68 -11.26
C ASN A 275 -6.36 -7.14 -11.62
N ALA A 276 -6.51 -7.99 -10.60
CA ALA A 276 -7.08 -9.32 -10.72
C ALA A 276 -8.52 -9.30 -10.22
N PRO A 277 -9.52 -9.37 -11.11
CA PRO A 277 -10.92 -9.44 -10.72
C PRO A 277 -11.23 -10.65 -9.85
N THR A 278 -12.27 -10.53 -9.03
CA THR A 278 -12.81 -11.60 -8.21
C THR A 278 -12.86 -12.95 -8.97
N GLY A 279 -12.34 -14.00 -8.34
CA GLY A 279 -12.38 -15.36 -8.86
C GLY A 279 -11.33 -15.67 -9.93
N ARG A 280 -10.55 -14.73 -10.40
CA ARG A 280 -9.44 -15.01 -11.31
C ARG A 280 -8.21 -15.48 -10.54
N TRP A 281 -7.69 -16.64 -10.94
CA TRP A 281 -6.40 -17.09 -10.45
C TRP A 281 -5.30 -16.12 -10.91
N HIS A 282 -4.37 -15.81 -10.01
CA HIS A 282 -3.29 -14.90 -10.31
C HIS A 282 -2.02 -15.21 -9.50
N ARG A 283 -0.89 -14.73 -10.00
CA ARG A 283 0.37 -14.70 -9.26
C ARG A 283 1.23 -13.51 -9.71
N ALA A 284 2.03 -13.02 -8.78
CA ALA A 284 3.00 -11.96 -9.01
C ALA A 284 4.40 -12.50 -8.73
N MET A 285 5.38 -12.09 -9.53
CA MET A 285 6.76 -12.52 -9.44
C MET A 285 7.70 -11.33 -9.60
N PRO A 286 8.76 -11.22 -8.78
CA PRO A 286 9.86 -10.29 -9.07
C PRO A 286 10.42 -10.54 -10.46
N TYR A 287 10.89 -9.49 -11.14
CA TYR A 287 11.47 -9.59 -12.47
C TYR A 287 12.63 -8.61 -12.64
N GLY A 288 13.67 -9.03 -13.38
CA GLY A 288 14.88 -8.24 -13.60
C GLY A 288 15.96 -8.49 -12.56
N ASP A 289 17.05 -7.72 -12.61
CA ASP A 289 18.27 -7.95 -11.81
C ASP A 289 18.32 -7.14 -10.51
N GLY A 290 17.35 -6.27 -10.27
CA GLY A 290 17.29 -5.38 -9.13
C GLY A 290 16.16 -5.71 -8.15
N PRO A 291 16.08 -4.96 -7.05
CA PRO A 291 14.96 -5.05 -6.13
C PRO A 291 13.67 -4.64 -6.82
N SER A 292 12.57 -5.23 -6.35
CA SER A 292 11.23 -4.85 -6.81
C SER A 292 10.24 -4.87 -5.65
N THR A 293 9.33 -3.92 -5.65
CA THR A 293 8.31 -3.79 -4.60
C THR A 293 6.94 -3.54 -5.21
N ARG A 294 5.95 -4.27 -4.71
CA ARG A 294 4.55 -4.01 -4.96
C ARG A 294 3.79 -3.77 -3.68
N LEU A 295 2.79 -2.92 -3.73
CA LEU A 295 1.75 -2.83 -2.73
C LEU A 295 0.57 -3.68 -3.20
N ALA A 296 0.07 -4.56 -2.34
CA ALA A 296 -1.12 -5.34 -2.62
C ALA A 296 -2.28 -4.83 -1.75
N PHE A 297 -3.39 -4.50 -2.40
CA PHE A 297 -4.58 -3.92 -1.77
C PHE A 297 -5.71 -4.93 -1.80
N ILE A 298 -6.20 -5.31 -0.63
CA ILE A 298 -7.37 -6.16 -0.45
C ILE A 298 -8.27 -5.60 0.65
N PRO A 299 -9.60 -5.83 0.55
CA PRO A 299 -10.55 -5.36 1.55
C PRO A 299 -10.57 -6.28 2.73
N ARG A 300 -9.96 -6.27 3.76
CA ARG A 300 -9.92 -7.08 4.99
C ARG A 300 -8.70 -8.00 5.11
N PRO A 301 -8.15 -8.12 6.31
CA PRO A 301 -6.94 -8.90 6.56
C PRO A 301 -7.17 -10.42 6.61
N ASP A 302 -8.38 -10.88 6.82
CA ASP A 302 -8.76 -12.29 6.97
C ASP A 302 -9.29 -12.93 5.69
N ASN A 303 -9.05 -12.30 4.55
CA ASN A 303 -9.48 -12.78 3.25
C ASN A 303 -8.81 -14.09 2.87
N LEU A 304 -9.64 -15.08 2.51
CA LEU A 304 -9.15 -16.40 2.15
C LEU A 304 -8.50 -16.40 0.77
N HIS A 305 -7.28 -16.93 0.73
CA HIS A 305 -6.54 -17.25 -0.50
C HIS A 305 -6.80 -18.72 -0.85
N TRP A 306 -7.41 -18.95 -2.00
CA TRP A 306 -7.64 -20.28 -2.51
C TRP A 306 -6.46 -20.71 -3.39
N TYR A 307 -5.65 -21.64 -2.88
CA TYR A 307 -4.51 -22.21 -3.61
C TYR A 307 -4.92 -23.50 -4.34
N GLN A 308 -4.11 -23.94 -5.28
CA GLN A 308 -4.30 -25.25 -5.89
C GLN A 308 -4.01 -26.37 -4.86
N PRO A 309 -4.77 -27.50 -4.90
CA PRO A 309 -4.62 -28.57 -3.92
C PRO A 309 -3.20 -29.12 -3.79
N GLU A 310 -2.43 -29.13 -4.87
CA GLU A 310 -1.05 -29.58 -4.92
C GLU A 310 -0.11 -28.75 -4.07
N GLN A 311 -0.41 -27.45 -3.90
CA GLN A 311 0.35 -26.55 -3.01
C GLN A 311 0.08 -26.86 -1.52
N ALA A 312 -1.12 -27.35 -1.22
CA ALA A 312 -1.51 -27.68 0.14
C ALA A 312 -0.84 -28.96 0.65
N THR A 313 -0.43 -29.84 -0.26
CA THR A 313 0.19 -31.15 0.05
C THR A 313 1.70 -31.18 -0.15
N GLY A 314 2.29 -30.18 -0.76
CA GLY A 314 3.66 -30.13 -1.26
C GLY A 314 4.69 -29.48 -0.36
N SER A 315 4.55 -29.57 0.96
CA SER A 315 5.66 -29.27 1.88
C SER A 315 6.31 -30.59 2.33
N ASN A 316 7.12 -31.19 1.48
CA ASN A 316 8.14 -32.15 1.88
C ASN A 316 9.50 -31.46 1.87
#